data_ac25a12da46d17f17e589a93908c572f
#
_entry.id   ac25a12da46d17f17e589a93908c572f
#
_cell.length_a   1.000
_cell.length_b   1.000
_cell.length_c   1.000
_cell.angle_alpha   90.00
_cell.angle_beta   90.00
_cell.angle_gamma   90.00
#
_symmetry.space_group_name_H-M   'P 1'
#
loop_
_entity.id
_entity.type
_entity.pdbx_description
1 polymer ?
#
loop_
_entity_poly.entity_id
_entity_poly.type
_entity_poly.pdbx_seq_one_letter_code
_entity_poly.pdbx_strand_id
1 'polypeptide(L)'
;ITDGKPSAIFDEAGRLYKNSFGLDPRIVNKTLDEAVQCRREKIVVSTFMVVRDPYLINFVDEFTKTNQGRAYYSDLNKLGEFIFVDYLRNRRKRFTAQR
;
A
#
# COMPACT_ATOMS: atom_id res chain seq x y z
N ILE A 1 -12.27 1.32 3.72
CA ILE A 1 -11.60 2.48 3.14
C ILE A 1 -10.71 3.11 4.19
N THR A 2 -9.49 3.39 3.84
CA THR A 2 -8.48 3.93 4.75
C THR A 2 -7.54 4.84 3.96
N ASP A 3 -6.75 5.66 4.66
CA ASP A 3 -5.68 6.44 4.05
C ASP A 3 -4.43 5.60 3.71
N GLY A 4 -4.46 4.32 4.07
CA GLY A 4 -3.36 3.38 3.81
C GLY A 4 -2.27 3.36 4.86
N LYS A 5 -2.37 4.20 5.89
CA LYS A 5 -1.36 4.26 6.96
C LYS A 5 -1.60 3.18 8.01
N PRO A 6 -0.70 2.20 8.18
CA PRO A 6 -0.82 1.25 9.26
C PRO A 6 -0.41 1.91 10.58
N SER A 7 -1.25 1.80 11.60
CA SER A 7 -1.04 2.49 12.88
C SER A 7 -1.18 1.59 14.10
N ALA A 8 -1.52 0.32 13.93
CA ALA A 8 -1.71 -0.60 15.05
C ALA A 8 -1.44 -2.04 14.63
N ILE A 9 -0.89 -2.81 15.55
CA ILE A 9 -0.68 -4.26 15.40
C ILE A 9 -0.93 -4.94 16.74
N PHE A 10 -1.13 -6.26 16.70
CA PHE A 10 -1.00 -7.08 17.89
C PHE A 10 0.44 -7.58 17.96
N ASP A 11 1.06 -7.47 19.15
CA ASP A 11 2.40 -8.00 19.37
C ASP A 11 2.38 -9.53 19.58
N GLU A 12 3.54 -10.13 19.79
CA GLU A 12 3.67 -11.58 19.97
C GLU A 12 2.93 -12.09 21.22
N ALA A 13 2.73 -11.22 22.20
CA ALA A 13 1.98 -11.53 23.42
C ALA A 13 0.48 -11.28 23.25
N GLY A 14 0.02 -10.90 22.06
CA GLY A 14 -1.38 -10.60 21.78
C GLY A 14 -1.84 -9.24 22.29
N ARG A 15 -0.91 -8.35 22.70
CA ARG A 15 -1.23 -7.01 23.17
C ARG A 15 -1.28 -6.04 22.01
N LEU A 16 -2.20 -5.07 22.09
CA LEU A 16 -2.32 -4.04 21.09
C LEU A 16 -1.19 -3.02 21.19
N TYR A 17 -0.46 -2.84 20.11
CA TYR A 17 0.56 -1.82 19.94
C TYR A 17 0.07 -0.79 18.93
N LYS A 18 0.06 0.48 19.32
CA LYS A 18 -0.39 1.58 18.45
C LYS A 18 0.66 2.67 18.34
N ASN A 19 0.77 3.26 17.16
CA ASN A 19 1.47 4.51 16.95
C ASN A 19 0.73 5.32 15.87
N SER A 20 0.13 6.43 16.28
CA SER A 20 -0.63 7.31 15.37
C SER A 20 0.24 8.37 14.71
N PHE A 21 1.52 8.47 15.08
CA PHE A 21 2.44 9.48 14.57
C PHE A 21 3.38 8.88 13.53
N GLY A 22 3.20 9.28 12.26
CA GLY A 22 4.06 8.83 11.18
C GLY A 22 3.97 7.32 10.90
N LEU A 23 4.96 6.81 10.19
CA LEU A 23 5.08 5.39 9.90
C LEU A 23 6.06 4.76 10.90
N ASP A 24 5.56 3.92 11.76
CA ASP A 24 6.36 3.20 12.76
C ASP A 24 6.99 1.97 12.09
N PRO A 25 8.34 1.83 12.10
CA PRO A 25 9.00 0.69 11.47
C PRO A 25 8.51 -0.67 11.97
N ARG A 26 8.18 -0.79 13.24
CA ARG A 26 7.67 -2.04 13.81
C ARG A 26 6.32 -2.42 13.20
N ILE A 27 5.44 -1.43 13.07
CA ILE A 27 4.10 -1.63 12.46
C ILE A 27 4.24 -1.88 10.96
N VAL A 28 5.09 -1.09 10.29
CA VAL A 28 5.36 -1.24 8.85
C VAL A 28 5.89 -2.64 8.54
N ASN A 29 6.88 -3.10 9.29
CA ASN A 29 7.48 -4.42 9.06
C ASN A 29 6.46 -5.54 9.28
N LYS A 30 5.63 -5.44 10.31
CA LYS A 30 4.58 -6.42 10.55
C LYS A 30 3.55 -6.43 9.43
N THR A 31 3.20 -5.26 8.91
CA THR A 31 2.27 -5.13 7.78
C THR A 31 2.87 -5.74 6.51
N LEU A 32 4.16 -5.52 6.26
CA LEU A 32 4.85 -6.13 5.11
C LEU A 32 4.95 -7.65 5.26
N ASP A 33 5.12 -8.17 6.46
CA ASP A 33 5.09 -9.62 6.72
C ASP A 33 3.73 -10.22 6.34
N GLU A 34 2.63 -9.52 6.65
CA GLU A 34 1.29 -9.93 6.24
C GLU A 34 1.11 -9.86 4.72
N ALA A 35 1.73 -8.88 4.06
CA ALA A 35 1.73 -8.80 2.61
C ALA A 35 2.42 -10.00 1.96
N VAL A 36 3.54 -10.47 2.55
CA VAL A 36 4.22 -11.71 2.12
C VAL A 36 3.31 -12.91 2.33
N GLN A 37 2.64 -12.98 3.47
CA GLN A 37 1.74 -14.09 3.78
C GLN A 37 0.56 -14.14 2.79
N CYS A 38 -0.02 -13.00 2.45
CA CYS A 38 -1.05 -12.91 1.42
C CYS A 38 -0.53 -13.44 0.08
N ARG A 39 0.68 -13.07 -0.29
CA ARG A 39 1.31 -13.56 -1.51
C ARG A 39 1.46 -15.09 -1.51
N ARG A 40 1.91 -15.67 -0.40
CA ARG A 40 2.07 -17.12 -0.24
C ARG A 40 0.74 -17.85 -0.37
N GLU A 41 -0.34 -17.23 0.11
CA GLU A 41 -1.71 -17.74 0.00
C GLU A 41 -2.36 -17.39 -1.35
N LYS A 42 -1.59 -16.81 -2.28
CA LYS A 42 -2.06 -16.38 -3.60
C LYS A 42 -3.17 -15.33 -3.54
N ILE A 43 -3.15 -14.50 -2.51
CA ILE A 43 -4.08 -13.37 -2.36
C ILE A 43 -3.41 -12.13 -2.95
N VAL A 44 -4.00 -11.60 -4.01
CA VAL A 44 -3.54 -10.37 -4.64
C VAL A 44 -4.25 -9.18 -4.00
N VAL A 45 -3.47 -8.21 -3.53
CA VAL A 45 -4.02 -6.98 -2.95
C VAL A 45 -3.91 -5.88 -4.00
N SER A 46 -5.03 -5.19 -4.25
CA SER A 46 -5.07 -4.02 -5.11
C SER A 46 -5.32 -2.78 -4.26
N THR A 47 -4.45 -1.80 -4.37
CA THR A 47 -4.50 -0.58 -3.56
C THR A 47 -4.78 0.61 -4.46
N PHE A 48 -5.80 1.40 -4.11
CA PHE A 48 -6.11 2.68 -4.75
C PHE A 48 -5.71 3.81 -3.82
N MET A 49 -4.79 4.64 -4.25
CA MET A 49 -4.25 5.70 -3.43
C MET A 49 -4.50 7.07 -4.06
N VAL A 50 -5.16 7.96 -3.31
CA VAL A 50 -5.48 9.33 -3.76
C VAL A 50 -4.79 10.39 -2.92
N VAL A 51 -3.91 10.00 -2.01
CA VAL A 51 -3.19 10.87 -1.08
C VAL A 51 -1.81 11.18 -1.61
N ARG A 52 -1.29 12.38 -1.33
CA ARG A 52 0.00 12.86 -1.87
C ARG A 52 1.17 12.76 -0.89
N ASP A 53 0.99 12.15 0.27
CA ASP A 53 2.07 12.00 1.23
C ASP A 53 3.19 11.11 0.67
N PRO A 54 4.41 11.63 0.45
CA PRO A 54 5.50 10.83 -0.14
C PRO A 54 5.90 9.62 0.70
N TYR A 55 5.83 9.72 2.02
CA TYR A 55 6.15 8.59 2.90
C TYR A 55 5.13 7.47 2.75
N LEU A 56 3.88 7.84 2.62
CA LEU A 56 2.79 6.87 2.44
C LEU A 56 2.83 6.25 1.05
N ILE A 57 3.16 7.03 0.03
CA ILE A 57 3.36 6.52 -1.34
C ILE A 57 4.49 5.49 -1.35
N ASN A 58 5.61 5.77 -0.70
CA ASN A 58 6.74 4.83 -0.61
C ASN A 58 6.33 3.55 0.12
N PHE A 59 5.57 3.66 1.21
CA PHE A 59 5.07 2.49 1.93
C PHE A 59 4.15 1.64 1.04
N VAL A 60 3.19 2.25 0.37
CA VAL A 60 2.25 1.54 -0.51
C VAL A 60 2.98 0.88 -1.68
N ASP A 61 4.00 1.54 -2.22
CA ASP A 61 4.83 0.96 -3.28
C ASP A 61 5.58 -0.28 -2.78
N GLU A 62 6.19 -0.21 -1.61
CA GLU A 62 6.87 -1.33 -0.97
C GLU A 62 5.90 -2.47 -0.64
N PHE A 63 4.75 -2.15 -0.08
CA PHE A 63 3.70 -3.13 0.21
C PHE A 63 3.26 -3.86 -1.05
N THR A 64 3.01 -3.11 -2.12
CA THR A 64 2.55 -3.65 -3.40
C THR A 64 3.59 -4.56 -4.02
N LYS A 65 4.85 -4.15 -4.00
CA LYS A 65 5.97 -4.95 -4.47
C LYS A 65 6.11 -6.25 -3.66
N THR A 66 6.05 -6.14 -2.33
CA THR A 66 6.19 -7.28 -1.42
C THR A 66 5.06 -8.28 -1.61
N ASN A 67 3.85 -7.81 -1.81
CA ASN A 67 2.68 -8.65 -2.07
C ASN A 67 2.64 -9.19 -3.51
N GLN A 68 3.39 -8.61 -4.44
CA GLN A 68 3.27 -8.86 -5.89
C GLN A 68 1.86 -8.52 -6.38
N GLY A 69 1.31 -7.46 -5.84
CA GLY A 69 -0.04 -6.99 -6.14
C GLY A 69 -0.08 -5.82 -7.09
N ARG A 70 -1.08 -4.98 -6.93
CA ARG A 70 -1.35 -3.85 -7.80
C ARG A 70 -1.59 -2.59 -6.99
N ALA A 71 -1.16 -1.44 -7.52
CA ALA A 71 -1.47 -0.15 -6.94
C ALA A 71 -1.89 0.84 -8.02
N TYR A 72 -2.84 1.69 -7.67
CA TYR A 72 -3.33 2.78 -8.50
C TYR A 72 -3.08 4.07 -7.74
N TYR A 73 -2.28 4.95 -8.30
CA TYR A 73 -1.95 6.24 -7.71
C TYR A 73 -2.65 7.34 -8.47
N SER A 74 -3.42 8.14 -7.76
CA SER A 74 -4.13 9.28 -8.33
C SER A 74 -3.81 10.53 -7.53
N ASP A 75 -3.82 11.66 -8.19
CA ASP A 75 -3.65 12.97 -7.61
C ASP A 75 -4.98 13.73 -7.73
N LEU A 76 -5.53 14.19 -6.61
CA LEU A 76 -6.76 14.97 -6.59
C LEU A 76 -6.68 16.26 -7.41
N ASN A 77 -5.46 16.82 -7.58
CA ASN A 77 -5.24 18.03 -8.38
C ASN A 77 -5.09 17.75 -9.88
N LYS A 78 -4.93 16.49 -10.24
CA LYS A 78 -4.82 16.03 -11.63
C LYS A 78 -5.91 15.01 -11.90
N LEU A 79 -7.16 15.48 -11.84
CA LEU A 79 -8.32 14.62 -12.02
C LEU A 79 -8.22 13.83 -13.32
N GLY A 80 -8.42 12.56 -13.22
CA GLY A 80 -8.40 11.65 -14.35
C GLY A 80 -7.03 11.13 -14.75
N GLU A 81 -5.97 11.54 -14.08
CA GLU A 81 -4.63 11.02 -14.30
C GLU A 81 -4.23 10.11 -13.13
N PHE A 82 -3.75 8.91 -13.43
CA PHE A 82 -3.26 7.99 -12.41
C PHE A 82 -2.16 7.09 -12.97
N ILE A 83 -1.32 6.58 -12.05
CA ILE A 83 -0.28 5.61 -12.36
C ILE A 83 -0.73 4.26 -11.85
N PHE A 84 -0.73 3.29 -12.73
CA PHE A 84 -1.02 1.90 -12.41
C PHE A 84 0.28 1.11 -12.32
N VAL A 85 0.47 0.40 -11.22
CA VAL A 85 1.63 -0.46 -11.00
C VAL A 85 1.13 -1.88 -10.75
N ASP A 86 1.54 -2.81 -11.59
CA ASP A 86 1.15 -4.21 -11.50
C ASP A 86 2.39 -5.09 -11.34
N TYR A 87 2.72 -5.42 -10.11
CA TYR A 87 3.84 -6.30 -9.80
C TYR A 87 3.53 -7.77 -10.08
N LEU A 88 2.27 -8.14 -10.16
CA LEU A 88 1.88 -9.50 -10.54
C LEU A 88 2.30 -9.81 -11.97
N ARG A 89 2.18 -8.82 -12.86
CA ARG A 89 2.55 -8.94 -14.28
C ARG A 89 3.82 -8.19 -14.61
N ASN A 90 4.49 -7.64 -13.60
CA ASN A 90 5.71 -6.86 -13.76
C ASN A 90 5.54 -5.69 -14.74
N ARG A 91 4.42 -4.97 -14.60
CA ARG A 91 4.05 -3.85 -15.47
C ARG A 91 3.84 -2.57 -14.69
N ARG A 92 4.25 -1.48 -15.30
CA ARG A 92 3.93 -0.13 -14.83
C ARG A 92 3.35 0.67 -15.99
N LYS A 93 2.18 1.27 -15.80
CA LYS A 93 1.50 2.08 -16.80
C LYS A 93 0.98 3.36 -16.20
N ARG A 94 1.01 4.41 -17.01
CA ARG A 94 0.37 5.68 -16.70
C ARG A 94 -0.88 5.82 -17.56
N PHE A 95 -1.98 6.19 -16.92
CA PHE A 95 -3.26 6.39 -17.59
C PHE A 95 -3.74 7.80 -17.36
N THR A 96 -4.39 8.36 -18.39
CA THR A 96 -5.14 9.60 -18.28
C THR A 96 -6.58 9.28 -18.62
N ALA A 97 -7.53 9.67 -17.76
CA ALA A 97 -8.93 9.43 -18.03
C ALA A 97 -9.35 10.24 -19.24
N GLN A 98 -10.06 9.58 -20.15
CA GLN A 98 -10.66 10.21 -21.33
C GLN A 98 -12.12 10.49 -21.04
N ARG A 99 -12.56 11.62 -21.51
CA ARG A 99 -13.97 11.99 -21.43
C ARG A 99 -14.62 11.81 -22.80
#